data_13ca231c5b9a36036262353b8bd127af
#
_entry.id   13ca231c5b9a36036262353b8bd127af
#
_cell.length_a   1.000
_cell.length_b   1.000
_cell.length_c   1.000
_cell.angle_alpha   90.00
_cell.angle_beta   90.00
_cell.angle_gamma   90.00
#
_symmetry.space_group_name_H-M   'P 1'
#
loop_
_entity.id
_entity.type
_entity.pdbx_description
1 polymer ?
#
loop_
_entity_poly.entity_id
_entity_poly.type
_entity_poly.pdbx_seq_one_letter_code
_entity_poly.pdbx_strand_id
1 'polypeptide(L)'
;PVITAGMMWRLLVSGADPTHGQLLHAIFVLVLCVTVLVRDSFASFMRGFAIRQGVEPENSEYNRMRTIVAAPVSALLYAYAFYIPEGPESWIYFRISYLGNVPLRILLFVEILFFIINLGSIAGYCRKYGTACLDELCFGDQMLRRKILSVFPNALTVMNALMGLIAVFFAYQGRMRESFMMLIGAATFDKLDGAWPVGWF
;
A
#
# COMPACT_ATOMS: atom_id res chain seq x y z
N PRO A 1 7.65 0.24 -12.18
CA PRO A 1 7.48 0.98 -13.44
C PRO A 1 7.01 0.11 -14.59
N VAL A 2 7.63 -1.07 -14.85
CA VAL A 2 7.29 -1.94 -15.98
C VAL A 2 5.86 -2.45 -15.91
N ILE A 3 5.43 -2.94 -14.74
CA ILE A 3 4.05 -3.44 -14.53
C ILE A 3 3.02 -2.32 -14.72
N THR A 4 3.27 -1.13 -14.19
CA THR A 4 2.38 0.03 -14.35
C THR A 4 2.29 0.47 -15.81
N ALA A 5 3.42 0.49 -16.53
CA ALA A 5 3.43 0.77 -17.96
C ALA A 5 2.66 -0.30 -18.76
N GLY A 6 2.80 -1.58 -18.42
CA GLY A 6 2.05 -2.67 -19.00
C GLY A 6 0.54 -2.56 -18.75
N MET A 7 0.12 -2.14 -17.55
CA MET A 7 -1.29 -1.88 -17.26
C MET A 7 -1.86 -0.75 -18.11
N MET A 8 -1.12 0.34 -18.24
CA MET A 8 -1.52 1.45 -19.12
C MET A 8 -1.58 1.00 -20.59
N TRP A 9 -0.60 0.23 -21.04
CA TRP A 9 -0.59 -0.36 -22.37
C TRP A 9 -1.81 -1.23 -22.62
N ARG A 10 -2.15 -2.13 -21.69
CA ARG A 10 -3.32 -2.98 -21.78
C ARG A 10 -4.63 -2.19 -21.92
N LEU A 11 -4.78 -1.11 -21.15
CA LEU A 11 -5.94 -0.23 -21.24
C LEU A 11 -6.04 0.46 -22.61
N LEU A 12 -4.91 0.86 -23.18
CA LEU A 12 -4.83 1.52 -24.50
C LEU A 12 -5.13 0.54 -25.66
N VAL A 13 -4.58 -0.68 -25.57
CA VAL A 13 -4.69 -1.68 -26.65
C VAL A 13 -6.07 -2.35 -26.69
N SER A 14 -6.79 -2.38 -25.58
CA SER A 14 -8.14 -2.98 -25.54
C SER A 14 -9.16 -2.29 -26.44
N GLY A 15 -8.87 -1.08 -26.96
CA GLY A 15 -9.69 -0.36 -27.94
C GLY A 15 -11.12 -0.01 -27.48
N ALA A 16 -11.53 -0.49 -26.33
CA ALA A 16 -12.80 -0.19 -25.68
C ALA A 16 -12.57 0.74 -24.49
N ASP A 17 -13.54 1.57 -24.17
CA ASP A 17 -13.48 2.38 -22.97
C ASP A 17 -13.26 1.49 -21.74
N PRO A 18 -12.24 1.77 -20.91
CA PRO A 18 -11.92 0.92 -19.76
C PRO A 18 -13.09 0.90 -18.79
N THR A 19 -13.50 -0.29 -18.36
CA THR A 19 -14.49 -0.41 -17.31
C THR A 19 -13.99 0.21 -16.01
N HIS A 20 -14.91 0.73 -15.17
CA HIS A 20 -14.54 1.28 -13.84
C HIS A 20 -13.70 0.31 -13.02
N GLY A 21 -13.92 -1.00 -13.14
CA GLY A 21 -13.13 -2.02 -12.45
C GLY A 21 -11.67 -2.09 -12.94
N GLN A 22 -11.45 -1.98 -14.24
CA GLN A 22 -10.10 -1.98 -14.83
C GLN A 22 -9.32 -0.72 -14.46
N LEU A 23 -9.98 0.44 -14.45
CA LEU A 23 -9.36 1.68 -14.02
C LEU A 23 -8.98 1.64 -12.54
N LEU A 24 -9.91 1.17 -11.68
CA LEU A 24 -9.65 0.99 -10.26
C LEU A 24 -8.47 0.06 -10.01
N HIS A 25 -8.41 -1.06 -10.73
CA HIS A 25 -7.30 -2.00 -10.66
C HIS A 25 -5.96 -1.36 -11.06
N ALA A 26 -5.92 -0.61 -12.17
CA ALA A 26 -4.69 0.07 -12.60
C ALA A 26 -4.20 1.10 -11.56
N ILE A 27 -5.11 1.86 -10.96
CA ILE A 27 -4.79 2.80 -9.87
C ILE A 27 -4.26 2.03 -8.65
N PHE A 28 -4.90 0.92 -8.28
CA PHE A 28 -4.47 0.12 -7.13
C PHE A 28 -3.09 -0.50 -7.33
N VAL A 29 -2.78 -1.00 -8.52
CA VAL A 29 -1.43 -1.49 -8.88
C VAL A 29 -0.39 -0.38 -8.76
N LEU A 30 -0.72 0.85 -9.18
CA LEU A 30 0.18 1.99 -9.00
C LEU A 30 0.44 2.27 -7.51
N VAL A 31 -0.61 2.31 -6.70
CA VAL A 31 -0.51 2.49 -5.24
C VAL A 31 0.33 1.37 -4.61
N LEU A 32 0.10 0.13 -5.02
CA LEU A 32 0.87 -1.02 -4.55
C LEU A 32 2.35 -0.89 -4.91
N CYS A 33 2.69 -0.50 -6.13
CA CYS A 33 4.07 -0.28 -6.57
C CYS A 33 4.76 0.83 -5.75
N VAL A 34 4.07 1.94 -5.50
CA VAL A 34 4.58 3.03 -4.65
C VAL A 34 4.79 2.53 -3.22
N THR A 35 3.84 1.79 -2.67
CA THR A 35 3.93 1.22 -1.31
C THR A 35 5.14 0.30 -1.17
N VAL A 36 5.39 -0.56 -2.17
CA VAL A 36 6.57 -1.45 -2.18
C VAL A 36 7.87 -0.65 -2.19
N LEU A 37 7.97 0.39 -3.03
CA LEU A 37 9.15 1.26 -3.11
C LEU A 37 9.39 2.01 -1.79
N VAL A 38 8.35 2.62 -1.24
CA VAL A 38 8.41 3.34 0.04
C VAL A 38 8.86 2.39 1.16
N ARG A 39 8.25 1.20 1.20
CA ARG A 39 8.61 0.17 2.19
C ARG A 39 10.08 -0.25 2.05
N ASP A 40 10.58 -0.48 0.85
CA ASP A 40 11.96 -0.92 0.64
C ASP A 40 12.98 0.17 1.01
N SER A 41 12.69 1.42 0.66
CA SER A 41 13.48 2.57 1.08
C SER A 41 13.48 2.73 2.60
N PHE A 42 12.30 2.63 3.22
CA PHE A 42 12.13 2.72 4.66
C PHE A 42 12.86 1.59 5.41
N ALA A 43 12.71 0.34 4.94
CA ALA A 43 13.41 -0.80 5.54
C ALA A 43 14.94 -0.69 5.41
N SER A 44 15.44 -0.16 4.31
CA SER A 44 16.87 0.07 4.10
C SER A 44 17.39 1.16 5.03
N PHE A 45 16.63 2.25 5.18
CA PHE A 45 16.94 3.32 6.14
C PHE A 45 16.99 2.78 7.57
N MET A 46 15.94 2.06 8.02
CA MET A 46 15.86 1.52 9.38
C MET A 46 16.96 0.50 9.69
N ARG A 47 17.35 -0.34 8.73
CA ARG A 47 18.49 -1.26 8.90
C ARG A 47 19.81 -0.52 8.99
N GLY A 48 20.05 0.47 8.15
CA GLY A 48 21.25 1.31 8.22
C GLY A 48 21.35 2.05 9.53
N PHE A 49 20.22 2.50 10.06
CA PHE A 49 20.10 3.12 11.37
C PHE A 49 20.44 2.13 12.50
N ALA A 50 19.84 0.93 12.50
CA ALA A 50 20.10 -0.10 13.51
C ALA A 50 21.59 -0.50 13.57
N ILE A 51 22.25 -0.62 12.43
CA ILE A 51 23.70 -0.94 12.34
C ILE A 51 24.53 0.17 13.01
N ARG A 52 24.19 1.45 12.81
CA ARG A 52 24.88 2.58 13.47
C ARG A 52 24.76 2.56 14.98
N GLN A 53 23.63 2.05 15.49
CA GLN A 53 23.36 1.90 16.92
C GLN A 53 23.95 0.61 17.51
N GLY A 54 24.67 -0.19 16.72
CA GLY A 54 25.22 -1.48 17.16
C GLY A 54 24.16 -2.56 17.41
N VAL A 55 22.94 -2.36 16.90
CA VAL A 55 21.85 -3.33 16.99
C VAL A 55 21.88 -4.25 15.77
N GLU A 56 21.97 -5.54 15.98
CA GLU A 56 21.91 -6.49 14.87
C GLU A 56 20.53 -6.42 14.16
N PRO A 57 20.52 -6.23 12.84
CA PRO A 57 19.28 -6.18 12.08
C PRO A 57 18.68 -7.58 11.95
N GLU A 58 17.71 -7.89 12.79
CA GLU A 58 16.97 -9.14 12.76
C GLU A 58 15.93 -9.15 11.65
N ASN A 59 15.82 -10.26 10.94
CA ASN A 59 14.79 -10.45 9.92
C ASN A 59 13.44 -10.73 10.58
N SER A 60 12.51 -9.80 10.46
CA SER A 60 11.13 -10.00 10.89
C SER A 60 10.46 -11.08 10.01
N GLU A 61 9.54 -11.86 10.58
CA GLU A 61 8.79 -12.89 9.83
C GLU A 61 8.01 -12.31 8.65
N TYR A 62 7.47 -11.08 8.80
CA TYR A 62 6.83 -10.36 7.71
C TYR A 62 7.76 -10.10 6.52
N ASN A 63 9.06 -9.92 6.76
CA ASN A 63 10.04 -9.76 5.68
C ASN A 63 10.26 -11.07 4.92
N ARG A 64 10.29 -12.20 5.62
CA ARG A 64 10.41 -13.52 4.98
C ARG A 64 9.15 -13.82 4.15
N MET A 65 7.96 -13.65 4.72
CA MET A 65 6.67 -13.82 4.04
C MET A 65 6.60 -12.94 2.80
N ARG A 66 6.96 -11.67 2.92
CA ARG A 66 6.99 -10.76 1.78
C ARG A 66 7.90 -11.25 0.66
N THR A 67 9.11 -11.69 0.98
CA THR A 67 10.08 -12.14 -0.03
C THR A 67 9.57 -13.36 -0.79
N ILE A 68 8.94 -14.30 -0.09
CA ILE A 68 8.35 -15.50 -0.69
C ILE A 68 7.16 -15.14 -1.59
N VAL A 69 6.31 -14.21 -1.16
CA VAL A 69 5.07 -13.84 -1.87
C VAL A 69 5.33 -12.84 -3.00
N ALA A 70 6.37 -12.00 -2.89
CA ALA A 70 6.66 -10.96 -3.87
C ALA A 70 6.94 -11.50 -5.28
N ALA A 71 7.68 -12.59 -5.41
CA ALA A 71 8.02 -13.16 -6.71
C ALA A 71 6.79 -13.69 -7.47
N PRO A 72 5.94 -14.57 -6.90
CA PRO A 72 4.76 -15.07 -7.59
C PRO A 72 3.73 -13.96 -7.86
N VAL A 73 3.53 -13.01 -6.93
CA VAL A 73 2.63 -11.86 -7.16
C VAL A 73 3.13 -10.97 -8.28
N SER A 74 4.43 -10.66 -8.32
CA SER A 74 5.01 -9.86 -9.41
C SER A 74 4.90 -10.57 -10.75
N ALA A 75 5.10 -11.89 -10.80
CA ALA A 75 4.94 -12.69 -12.01
C ALA A 75 3.48 -12.69 -12.49
N LEU A 76 2.51 -12.83 -11.57
CA LEU A 76 1.09 -12.79 -11.88
C LEU A 76 0.68 -11.41 -12.43
N LEU A 77 1.08 -10.33 -11.78
CA LEU A 77 0.80 -8.97 -12.22
C LEU A 77 1.45 -8.66 -13.58
N TYR A 78 2.67 -9.13 -13.79
CA TYR A 78 3.36 -8.99 -15.07
C TYR A 78 2.61 -9.74 -16.19
N ALA A 79 2.27 -11.02 -15.95
CA ALA A 79 1.53 -11.82 -16.91
C ALA A 79 0.18 -11.18 -17.24
N TYR A 80 -0.55 -10.69 -16.23
CA TYR A 80 -1.81 -10.00 -16.46
C TYR A 80 -1.65 -8.69 -17.25
N ALA A 81 -0.62 -7.90 -16.94
CA ALA A 81 -0.37 -6.61 -17.61
C ALA A 81 -0.05 -6.74 -19.11
N PHE A 82 0.68 -7.80 -19.47
CA PHE A 82 1.13 -8.03 -20.84
C PHE A 82 0.33 -9.10 -21.60
N TYR A 83 -0.75 -9.58 -21.01
CA TYR A 83 -1.64 -10.51 -21.70
C TYR A 83 -2.38 -9.82 -22.83
N ILE A 84 -2.23 -10.33 -24.05
CA ILE A 84 -2.95 -9.91 -25.24
C ILE A 84 -3.80 -11.11 -25.71
N PRO A 85 -5.12 -11.00 -25.72
CA PRO A 85 -5.96 -12.01 -26.34
C PRO A 85 -5.57 -12.19 -27.83
N GLU A 86 -5.59 -13.41 -28.32
CA GLU A 86 -5.28 -13.72 -29.72
C GLU A 86 -3.80 -13.50 -30.14
N GLY A 87 -2.90 -13.46 -29.18
CA GLY A 87 -1.46 -13.35 -29.50
C GLY A 87 -0.86 -14.64 -30.08
N PRO A 88 0.40 -14.57 -30.54
CA PRO A 88 1.06 -15.69 -31.21
C PRO A 88 1.21 -16.92 -30.31
N GLU A 89 1.00 -18.10 -30.86
CA GLU A 89 1.21 -19.39 -30.19
C GLU A 89 2.70 -19.68 -29.99
N SER A 90 3.28 -19.04 -28.97
CA SER A 90 4.62 -19.33 -28.48
C SER A 90 4.56 -19.96 -27.09
N TRP A 91 5.59 -20.74 -26.72
CA TRP A 91 5.65 -21.35 -25.39
C TRP A 91 5.62 -20.30 -24.27
N ILE A 92 6.28 -19.18 -24.44
CA ILE A 92 6.28 -18.05 -23.49
C ILE A 92 4.88 -17.43 -23.43
N TYR A 93 4.24 -17.25 -24.58
CA TYR A 93 2.91 -16.67 -24.65
C TYR A 93 1.86 -17.58 -24.00
N PHE A 94 1.96 -18.90 -24.16
CA PHE A 94 1.08 -19.86 -23.48
C PHE A 94 1.14 -19.70 -21.96
N ARG A 95 2.31 -19.54 -21.38
CA ARG A 95 2.48 -19.30 -19.94
C ARG A 95 1.87 -17.97 -19.51
N ILE A 96 2.12 -16.91 -20.25
CA ILE A 96 1.55 -15.58 -19.98
C ILE A 96 0.03 -15.61 -20.14
N SER A 97 -0.50 -16.29 -21.14
CA SER A 97 -1.93 -16.44 -21.39
C SER A 97 -2.64 -17.12 -20.22
N TYR A 98 -2.08 -18.20 -19.69
CA TYR A 98 -2.66 -18.92 -18.56
C TYR A 98 -2.77 -18.05 -17.31
N LEU A 99 -1.71 -17.34 -16.95
CA LEU A 99 -1.69 -16.45 -15.79
C LEU A 99 -2.38 -15.10 -16.07
N GLY A 100 -2.39 -14.63 -17.32
CA GLY A 100 -2.96 -13.35 -17.71
C GLY A 100 -4.48 -13.36 -17.80
N ASN A 101 -5.12 -14.54 -17.85
CA ASN A 101 -6.57 -14.69 -17.92
C ASN A 101 -7.25 -14.93 -16.56
N VAL A 102 -6.57 -14.51 -15.48
CA VAL A 102 -7.12 -14.63 -14.13
C VAL A 102 -8.26 -13.63 -13.94
N PRO A 103 -9.40 -14.02 -13.33
CA PRO A 103 -10.49 -13.12 -13.03
C PRO A 103 -10.03 -11.93 -12.18
N LEU A 104 -10.46 -10.73 -12.53
CA LEU A 104 -10.08 -9.49 -11.84
C LEU A 104 -10.33 -9.54 -10.33
N ARG A 105 -11.37 -10.24 -9.88
CA ARG A 105 -11.68 -10.39 -8.45
C ARG A 105 -10.59 -11.14 -7.67
N ILE A 106 -10.04 -12.21 -8.28
CA ILE A 106 -8.95 -13.01 -7.68
C ILE A 106 -7.67 -12.18 -7.66
N LEU A 107 -7.41 -11.46 -8.73
CA LEU A 107 -6.25 -10.59 -8.84
C LEU A 107 -6.27 -9.51 -7.75
N LEU A 108 -7.39 -8.79 -7.62
CA LEU A 108 -7.57 -7.78 -6.56
C LEU A 108 -7.41 -8.37 -5.14
N PHE A 109 -7.91 -9.58 -4.91
CA PHE A 109 -7.73 -10.25 -3.62
C PHE A 109 -6.26 -10.51 -3.30
N VAL A 110 -5.50 -11.03 -4.26
CA VAL A 110 -4.05 -11.28 -4.12
C VAL A 110 -3.28 -9.96 -3.88
N GLU A 111 -3.65 -8.92 -4.60
CA GLU A 111 -3.05 -7.59 -4.46
C GLU A 111 -3.31 -6.97 -3.09
N ILE A 112 -4.55 -7.04 -2.61
CA ILE A 112 -4.92 -6.56 -1.26
C ILE A 112 -4.14 -7.32 -0.19
N LEU A 113 -4.04 -8.65 -0.30
CA LEU A 113 -3.26 -9.46 0.63
C LEU A 113 -1.79 -9.05 0.62
N PHE A 114 -1.21 -8.85 -0.56
CA PHE A 114 0.18 -8.41 -0.71
C PHE A 114 0.38 -6.99 -0.16
N PHE A 115 -0.57 -6.10 -0.35
CA PHE A 115 -0.57 -4.76 0.23
C PHE A 115 -0.55 -4.80 1.77
N ILE A 116 -1.41 -5.63 2.37
CA ILE A 116 -1.46 -5.83 3.83
C ILE A 116 -0.12 -6.36 4.36
N ILE A 117 0.50 -7.31 3.67
CA ILE A 117 1.82 -7.85 4.05
C ILE A 117 2.89 -6.74 4.01
N ASN A 118 2.87 -5.85 3.00
CA ASN A 118 3.81 -4.73 2.94
C ASN A 118 3.59 -3.72 4.05
N LEU A 119 2.33 -3.37 4.37
CA LEU A 119 2.01 -2.49 5.51
C LEU A 119 2.42 -3.12 6.84
N GLY A 120 2.15 -4.42 7.04
CA GLY A 120 2.58 -5.15 8.23
C GLY A 120 4.10 -5.15 8.39
N SER A 121 4.83 -5.23 7.29
CA SER A 121 6.29 -5.11 7.31
C SER A 121 6.76 -3.71 7.76
N ILE A 122 6.13 -2.63 7.27
CA ILE A 122 6.44 -1.26 7.71
C ILE A 122 6.16 -1.11 9.21
N ALA A 123 4.98 -1.55 9.66
CA ALA A 123 4.59 -1.51 11.07
C ALA A 123 5.57 -2.28 11.97
N GLY A 124 6.05 -3.44 11.50
CA GLY A 124 7.07 -4.23 12.20
C GLY A 124 8.39 -3.47 12.39
N TYR A 125 8.86 -2.76 11.36
CA TYR A 125 10.05 -1.90 11.47
C TYR A 125 9.82 -0.72 12.41
N CYS A 126 8.67 -0.04 12.30
CA CYS A 126 8.33 1.06 13.20
C CYS A 126 8.28 0.59 14.66
N ARG A 127 7.68 -0.57 14.93
CA ARG A 127 7.59 -1.12 16.29
C ARG A 127 8.97 -1.48 16.87
N LYS A 128 9.87 -2.01 16.03
CA LYS A 128 11.18 -2.48 16.51
C LYS A 128 12.18 -1.36 16.67
N TYR A 129 12.26 -0.44 15.71
CA TYR A 129 13.30 0.58 15.65
C TYR A 129 12.78 2.00 15.84
N GLY A 130 11.47 2.20 15.90
CA GLY A 130 10.85 3.52 15.92
C GLY A 130 11.22 4.34 17.14
N THR A 131 11.27 3.72 18.33
CA THR A 131 11.67 4.41 19.57
C THR A 131 13.12 4.89 19.52
N ALA A 132 14.05 4.02 19.14
CA ALA A 132 15.45 4.37 19.02
C ALA A 132 15.69 5.45 17.94
N CYS A 133 14.97 5.36 16.83
CA CYS A 133 15.04 6.37 15.78
C CYS A 133 14.49 7.72 16.24
N LEU A 134 13.40 7.74 17.00
CA LEU A 134 12.84 8.96 17.57
C LEU A 134 13.77 9.58 18.61
N ASP A 135 14.36 8.78 19.47
CA ASP A 135 15.26 9.27 20.52
C ASP A 135 16.50 9.95 19.93
N GLU A 136 17.04 9.40 18.83
CA GLU A 136 18.17 10.04 18.13
C GLU A 136 17.72 11.28 17.35
N LEU A 137 16.60 11.26 16.65
CA LEU A 137 16.07 12.42 15.93
C LEU A 137 15.75 13.58 16.87
N CYS A 138 15.36 13.28 18.10
CA CYS A 138 15.03 14.27 19.11
C CYS A 138 16.24 14.74 19.94
N PHE A 139 17.44 14.18 19.73
CA PHE A 139 18.64 14.51 20.51
C PHE A 139 18.42 14.48 22.03
N GLY A 140 17.52 13.60 22.51
CA GLY A 140 17.13 13.51 23.92
C GLY A 140 16.14 14.57 24.39
N ASP A 141 15.68 15.48 23.52
CA ASP A 141 14.66 16.49 23.88
C ASP A 141 13.27 15.85 23.93
N GLN A 142 12.74 15.69 25.14
CA GLN A 142 11.42 15.14 25.41
C GLN A 142 10.28 16.01 24.87
N MET A 143 10.46 17.31 24.75
CA MET A 143 9.47 18.22 24.19
C MET A 143 9.33 18.03 22.68
N LEU A 144 10.45 17.89 21.98
CA LEU A 144 10.49 17.62 20.55
C LEU A 144 9.89 16.24 20.24
N ARG A 145 10.25 15.23 21.04
CA ARG A 145 9.67 13.88 20.93
C ARG A 145 8.15 13.89 21.03
N ARG A 146 7.59 14.56 22.04
CA ARG A 146 6.12 14.70 22.21
C ARG A 146 5.48 15.41 21.04
N LYS A 147 6.09 16.46 20.51
CA LYS A 147 5.60 17.18 19.33
C LYS A 147 5.57 16.29 18.09
N ILE A 148 6.61 15.52 17.82
CA ILE A 148 6.66 14.60 16.68
C ILE A 148 5.60 13.51 16.83
N LEU A 149 5.46 12.91 18.01
CA LEU A 149 4.47 11.89 18.29
C LEU A 149 3.03 12.41 18.17
N SER A 150 2.77 13.67 18.54
CA SER A 150 1.44 14.28 18.43
C SER A 150 1.03 14.60 16.99
N VAL A 151 1.97 14.65 16.04
CA VAL A 151 1.65 14.90 14.62
C VAL A 151 0.80 13.78 14.04
N PHE A 152 1.07 12.53 14.43
CA PHE A 152 0.38 11.37 13.87
C PHE A 152 -1.12 11.32 14.25
N PRO A 153 -1.53 11.35 15.54
CA PRO A 153 -2.93 11.42 15.91
C PRO A 153 -3.61 12.67 15.36
N ASN A 154 -2.94 13.85 15.40
CA ASN A 154 -3.50 15.06 14.81
C ASN A 154 -3.75 14.91 13.31
N ALA A 155 -2.88 14.23 12.57
CA ALA A 155 -3.09 13.93 11.15
C ALA A 155 -4.29 13.01 10.92
N LEU A 156 -4.49 11.99 11.77
CA LEU A 156 -5.67 11.12 11.70
C LEU A 156 -6.97 11.90 11.95
N THR A 157 -6.98 12.79 12.94
CA THR A 157 -8.11 13.67 13.23
C THR A 157 -8.43 14.59 12.05
N VAL A 158 -7.40 15.19 11.42
CA VAL A 158 -7.57 16.01 10.21
C VAL A 158 -8.11 15.17 9.04
N MET A 159 -7.59 13.96 8.84
CA MET A 159 -8.09 13.05 7.80
C MET A 159 -9.54 12.65 8.02
N ASN A 160 -9.95 12.38 9.26
CA ASN A 160 -11.35 12.15 9.61
C ASN A 160 -12.23 13.35 9.22
N ALA A 161 -11.84 14.56 9.60
CA ALA A 161 -12.56 15.78 9.27
C ALA A 161 -12.67 16.00 7.75
N LEU A 162 -11.58 15.80 7.01
CA LEU A 162 -11.56 15.92 5.54
C LEU A 162 -12.48 14.88 4.88
N MET A 163 -12.44 13.62 5.30
CA MET A 163 -13.33 12.58 4.79
C MET A 163 -14.79 12.92 5.05
N GLY A 164 -15.12 13.44 6.25
CA GLY A 164 -16.45 13.89 6.59
C GLY A 164 -16.93 15.03 5.68
N LEU A 165 -16.07 16.01 5.43
CA LEU A 165 -16.37 17.14 4.54
C LEU A 165 -16.60 16.67 3.08
N ILE A 166 -15.76 15.77 2.57
CA ILE A 166 -15.92 15.18 1.24
C ILE A 166 -17.22 14.38 1.16
N ALA A 167 -17.60 13.67 2.23
CA ALA A 167 -18.87 12.94 2.29
C ALA A 167 -20.08 13.89 2.14
N VAL A 168 -20.08 15.03 2.83
CA VAL A 168 -21.12 16.06 2.70
C VAL A 168 -21.17 16.60 1.27
N PHE A 169 -20.02 16.86 0.65
CA PHE A 169 -19.95 17.34 -0.73
C PHE A 169 -20.55 16.34 -1.72
N PHE A 170 -20.26 15.04 -1.60
CA PHE A 170 -20.87 14.01 -2.43
C PHE A 170 -22.37 13.86 -2.17
N ALA A 171 -22.81 13.97 -0.92
CA ALA A 171 -24.25 13.95 -0.59
C ALA A 171 -24.97 15.12 -1.27
N TYR A 172 -24.40 16.33 -1.24
CA TYR A 172 -24.94 17.49 -1.92
C TYR A 172 -25.07 17.30 -3.45
N GLN A 173 -24.14 16.56 -4.05
CA GLN A 173 -24.19 16.21 -5.48
C GLN A 173 -25.19 15.07 -5.79
N GLY A 174 -25.88 14.53 -4.80
CA GLY A 174 -26.76 13.36 -4.96
C GLY A 174 -26.02 12.02 -5.10
N ARG A 175 -24.71 12.00 -4.93
CA ARG A 175 -23.85 10.81 -5.03
C ARG A 175 -23.78 10.06 -3.70
N MET A 176 -24.93 9.48 -3.30
CA MET A 176 -25.11 8.87 -1.97
C MET A 176 -24.15 7.70 -1.71
N ARG A 177 -23.81 6.93 -2.73
CA ARG A 177 -22.92 5.77 -2.60
C ARG A 177 -21.49 6.21 -2.22
N GLU A 178 -20.98 7.22 -2.90
CA GLU A 178 -19.64 7.77 -2.65
C GLU A 178 -19.59 8.49 -1.31
N SER A 179 -20.65 9.22 -0.96
CA SER A 179 -20.80 9.85 0.34
C SER A 179 -20.71 8.81 1.47
N PHE A 180 -21.44 7.70 1.33
CA PHE A 180 -21.41 6.62 2.33
C PHE A 180 -20.03 5.96 2.46
N MET A 181 -19.32 5.78 1.34
CA MET A 181 -17.95 5.27 1.38
C MET A 181 -16.99 6.21 2.12
N MET A 182 -17.14 7.52 1.93
CA MET A 182 -16.33 8.52 2.65
C MET A 182 -16.65 8.54 4.15
N LEU A 183 -17.92 8.34 4.54
CA LEU A 183 -18.31 8.21 5.95
C LEU A 183 -17.71 6.97 6.62
N ILE A 184 -17.66 5.83 5.91
CA ILE A 184 -16.97 4.63 6.43
C ILE A 184 -15.48 4.92 6.61
N GLY A 185 -14.86 5.61 5.66
CA GLY A 185 -13.45 6.04 5.77
C GLY A 185 -13.24 6.95 6.99
N ALA A 186 -14.08 7.96 7.17
CA ALA A 186 -14.03 8.85 8.33
C ALA A 186 -14.16 8.07 9.66
N ALA A 187 -15.14 7.18 9.76
CA ALA A 187 -15.32 6.35 10.96
C ALA A 187 -14.12 5.43 11.23
N THR A 188 -13.43 4.98 10.18
CA THR A 188 -12.21 4.17 10.31
C THR A 188 -11.06 4.99 10.89
N PHE A 189 -10.85 6.23 10.41
CA PHE A 189 -9.83 7.13 10.96
C PHE A 189 -10.13 7.53 12.40
N ASP A 190 -11.40 7.76 12.75
CA ASP A 190 -11.83 8.03 14.12
C ASP A 190 -11.50 6.87 15.08
N LYS A 191 -11.76 5.64 14.64
CA LYS A 191 -11.39 4.44 15.41
C LYS A 191 -9.89 4.27 15.55
N LEU A 192 -9.12 4.59 14.53
CA LEU A 192 -7.66 4.53 14.56
C LEU A 192 -7.08 5.59 15.49
N ASP A 193 -7.64 6.80 15.51
CA ASP A 193 -7.23 7.87 16.41
C ASP A 193 -7.50 7.50 17.87
N GLY A 194 -8.69 6.97 18.18
CA GLY A 194 -9.04 6.50 19.51
C GLY A 194 -8.36 5.21 19.98
N ALA A 195 -7.88 4.37 19.03
CA ALA A 195 -7.18 3.13 19.33
C ALA A 195 -5.66 3.32 19.52
N TRP A 196 -5.12 4.52 19.29
CA TRP A 196 -3.72 4.81 19.44
C TRP A 196 -3.35 4.88 20.93
N PRO A 197 -2.75 3.83 21.52
CA PRO A 197 -2.44 3.85 22.94
C PRO A 197 -1.28 4.82 23.18
N VAL A 198 -1.48 5.76 24.09
CA VAL A 198 -0.50 6.72 24.60
C VAL A 198 0.75 6.04 25.18
N GLY A 199 0.77 4.71 25.26
CA GLY A 199 1.83 3.87 25.83
C GLY A 199 2.63 3.02 24.83
N TRP A 200 2.56 3.27 23.53
CA TRP A 200 3.33 2.50 22.54
C TRP A 200 4.71 3.06 22.23
N PHE A 201 5.07 4.18 22.89
CA PHE A 201 6.39 4.82 22.76
C PHE A 201 6.95 5.24 24.13
#